data_6ef2fcd41ed7e5e07a52150da9c5f404
#
_entry.id   6ef2fcd41ed7e5e07a52150da9c5f404
#
_cell.length_a   1.000
_cell.length_b   1.000
_cell.length_c   1.000
_cell.angle_alpha   90.00
_cell.angle_beta   90.00
_cell.angle_gamma   90.00
#
_symmetry.space_group_name_H-M   'P 1'
#
loop_
_entity.id
_entity.type
_entity.pdbx_description
1 polymer ?
#
loop_
_entity_poly.entity_id
_entity_poly.type
_entity_poly.pdbx_seq_one_letter_code
_entity_poly.pdbx_strand_id
1 'polypeptide(L)'
;MTSQTGKRGFTLIELLAVIGIIIIIAGFVLTVIPGLQEKSQSKGTEALLGQLEIAIDQYYNDNRSYPATGTETTGIEYLKKALAPSDPTAKRYIEFNRDELKGNNILDEWGNYLVYRNPGTQTSTTGSYDLYSAGPNGTSTTFGNDADDINNWSQ
;
A
#
# COMPACT_ATOMS: atom_id res chain seq x y z
N MET A 1 -12.02 -62.45 -29.43
CA MET A 1 -12.90 -61.27 -29.61
C MET A 1 -12.17 -60.06 -29.05
N THR A 2 -11.50 -59.26 -29.90
CA THR A 2 -10.80 -58.02 -29.48
C THR A 2 -11.72 -56.86 -29.74
N SER A 3 -12.22 -56.25 -28.65
CA SER A 3 -13.02 -55.04 -28.72
C SER A 3 -12.13 -53.85 -29.13
N GLN A 4 -12.31 -53.32 -30.31
CA GLN A 4 -11.69 -52.07 -30.77
C GLN A 4 -12.45 -50.92 -30.15
N THR A 5 -11.85 -50.26 -29.12
CA THR A 5 -12.34 -49.02 -28.56
C THR A 5 -12.05 -47.90 -29.59
N GLY A 6 -13.08 -47.45 -30.30
CA GLY A 6 -12.96 -46.36 -31.28
C GLY A 6 -12.48 -45.08 -30.60
N LYS A 7 -11.26 -44.61 -30.92
CA LYS A 7 -10.75 -43.31 -30.51
C LYS A 7 -11.60 -42.22 -31.24
N ARG A 8 -12.42 -41.54 -30.49
CA ARG A 8 -13.12 -40.35 -31.01
C ARG A 8 -12.10 -39.24 -31.24
N GLY A 9 -11.89 -38.83 -32.47
CA GLY A 9 -11.07 -37.67 -32.80
C GLY A 9 -11.85 -36.39 -32.53
N PHE A 10 -11.16 -35.32 -32.14
CA PHE A 10 -11.71 -33.98 -32.03
C PHE A 10 -12.12 -33.42 -33.39
N THR A 11 -13.26 -32.80 -33.47
CA THR A 11 -13.71 -32.14 -34.69
C THR A 11 -13.09 -30.73 -34.78
N LEU A 12 -12.92 -30.22 -36.02
CA LEU A 12 -12.36 -28.89 -36.27
C LEU A 12 -13.23 -27.80 -35.63
N ILE A 13 -14.57 -28.00 -35.62
CA ILE A 13 -15.50 -27.05 -35.00
C ILE A 13 -15.41 -27.01 -33.48
N GLU A 14 -15.15 -28.15 -32.83
CA GLU A 14 -14.91 -28.18 -31.39
C GLU A 14 -13.64 -27.42 -30.99
N LEU A 15 -12.57 -27.55 -31.77
CA LEU A 15 -11.34 -26.80 -31.55
C LEU A 15 -11.56 -25.30 -31.74
N LEU A 16 -12.28 -24.93 -32.80
CA LEU A 16 -12.60 -23.52 -33.12
C LEU A 16 -13.48 -22.88 -32.04
N ALA A 17 -14.45 -23.62 -31.51
CA ALA A 17 -15.29 -23.15 -30.41
C ALA A 17 -14.46 -22.92 -29.12
N VAL A 18 -13.53 -23.82 -28.79
CA VAL A 18 -12.67 -23.69 -27.60
C VAL A 18 -11.74 -22.48 -27.70
N ILE A 19 -11.07 -22.29 -28.84
CA ILE A 19 -10.21 -21.10 -29.02
C ILE A 19 -11.01 -19.80 -29.00
N GLY A 20 -12.24 -19.79 -29.55
CA GLY A 20 -13.14 -18.64 -29.45
C GLY A 20 -13.48 -18.25 -28.02
N ILE A 21 -13.79 -19.23 -27.17
CA ILE A 21 -14.06 -19.00 -25.75
C ILE A 21 -12.79 -18.50 -25.02
N ILE A 22 -11.63 -19.09 -25.30
CA ILE A 22 -10.36 -18.67 -24.69
C ILE A 22 -10.03 -17.21 -25.04
N ILE A 23 -10.23 -16.79 -26.29
CA ILE A 23 -9.99 -15.39 -26.72
C ILE A 23 -10.90 -14.43 -25.98
N ILE A 24 -12.19 -14.77 -25.80
CA ILE A 24 -13.16 -13.94 -25.08
C ILE A 24 -12.75 -13.81 -23.61
N ILE A 25 -12.42 -14.90 -22.93
CA ILE A 25 -12.00 -14.90 -21.53
C ILE A 25 -10.69 -14.15 -21.37
N ALA A 26 -9.70 -14.38 -22.24
CA ALA A 26 -8.41 -13.69 -22.20
C ALA A 26 -8.59 -12.18 -22.37
N GLY A 27 -9.43 -11.72 -23.28
CA GLY A 27 -9.76 -10.30 -23.47
C GLY A 27 -10.36 -9.68 -22.21
N PHE A 28 -11.28 -10.36 -21.56
CA PHE A 28 -11.89 -9.90 -20.30
C PHE A 28 -10.88 -9.81 -19.15
N VAL A 29 -10.04 -10.82 -19.00
CA VAL A 29 -9.00 -10.87 -17.95
C VAL A 29 -8.03 -9.70 -18.08
N LEU A 30 -7.54 -9.42 -19.30
CA LEU A 30 -6.56 -8.35 -19.54
C LEU A 30 -7.11 -6.94 -19.25
N THR A 31 -8.44 -6.73 -19.32
CA THR A 31 -9.06 -5.42 -19.08
C THR A 31 -9.45 -5.18 -17.62
N VAL A 32 -9.79 -6.22 -16.87
CA VAL A 32 -10.33 -6.09 -15.49
C VAL A 32 -9.23 -6.16 -14.42
N ILE A 33 -8.22 -7.00 -14.59
CA ILE A 33 -7.19 -7.23 -13.58
C ILE A 33 -6.42 -5.97 -13.18
N PRO A 34 -5.94 -5.10 -14.08
CA PRO A 34 -5.16 -3.92 -13.68
C PRO A 34 -5.91 -2.99 -12.73
N GLY A 35 -7.18 -2.70 -12.99
CA GLY A 35 -7.99 -1.84 -12.13
C GLY A 35 -8.31 -2.43 -10.75
N LEU A 36 -8.37 -3.75 -10.64
CA LEU A 36 -8.54 -4.42 -9.36
C LEU A 36 -7.26 -4.37 -8.52
N GLN A 37 -6.11 -4.51 -9.15
CA GLN A 37 -4.81 -4.45 -8.48
C GLN A 37 -4.56 -3.06 -7.89
N GLU A 38 -4.76 -1.99 -8.66
CA GLU A 38 -4.61 -0.61 -8.20
C GLU A 38 -5.54 -0.32 -7.01
N LYS A 39 -6.81 -0.73 -7.09
CA LYS A 39 -7.76 -0.57 -6.00
C LYS A 39 -7.35 -1.36 -4.75
N SER A 40 -6.76 -2.55 -4.91
CA SER A 40 -6.24 -3.34 -3.79
C SER A 40 -5.06 -2.65 -3.12
N GLN A 41 -4.12 -2.11 -3.89
CA GLN A 41 -2.95 -1.38 -3.38
C GLN A 41 -3.38 -0.08 -2.66
N SER A 42 -4.34 0.66 -3.21
CA SER A 42 -4.90 1.84 -2.54
C SER A 42 -5.48 1.48 -1.17
N LYS A 43 -6.31 0.42 -1.09
CA LYS A 43 -6.88 -0.05 0.18
C LYS A 43 -5.83 -0.59 1.15
N GLY A 44 -4.79 -1.25 0.67
CA GLY A 44 -3.66 -1.68 1.49
C GLY A 44 -2.91 -0.49 2.10
N THR A 45 -2.64 0.53 1.29
CA THR A 45 -1.99 1.77 1.74
C THR A 45 -2.86 2.54 2.75
N GLU A 46 -4.18 2.69 2.51
CA GLU A 46 -5.11 3.29 3.48
C GLU A 46 -5.08 2.53 4.83
N ALA A 47 -5.09 1.20 4.78
CA ALA A 47 -5.03 0.38 6.00
C ALA A 47 -3.71 0.55 6.75
N LEU A 48 -2.57 0.65 6.04
CA LEU A 48 -1.26 0.90 6.63
C LEU A 48 -1.22 2.29 7.29
N LEU A 49 -1.73 3.34 6.63
CA LEU A 49 -1.83 4.68 7.22
C LEU A 49 -2.66 4.63 8.52
N GLY A 50 -3.82 3.99 8.52
CA GLY A 50 -4.64 3.84 9.73
C GLY A 50 -3.94 3.10 10.87
N GLN A 51 -3.13 2.07 10.58
CA GLN A 51 -2.32 1.40 11.59
C GLN A 51 -1.23 2.32 12.15
N LEU A 52 -0.58 3.13 11.30
CA LEU A 52 0.41 4.11 11.73
C LEU A 52 -0.22 5.20 12.60
N GLU A 53 -1.40 5.69 12.27
CA GLU A 53 -2.14 6.66 13.08
C GLU A 53 -2.40 6.13 14.49
N ILE A 54 -2.90 4.89 14.60
CA ILE A 54 -3.11 4.24 15.92
C ILE A 54 -1.80 4.13 16.70
N ALA A 55 -0.71 3.76 16.05
CA ALA A 55 0.60 3.66 16.69
C ALA A 55 1.16 5.02 17.13
N ILE A 56 0.96 6.06 16.32
CA ILE A 56 1.33 7.44 16.64
C ILE A 56 0.54 7.96 17.84
N ASP A 57 -0.76 7.67 17.91
CA ASP A 57 -1.62 8.05 19.04
C ASP A 57 -1.19 7.35 20.34
N GLN A 58 -0.84 6.07 20.27
CA GLN A 58 -0.29 5.34 21.41
C GLN A 58 1.06 5.94 21.88
N TYR A 59 1.93 6.29 20.91
CA TYR A 59 3.18 6.98 21.21
C TYR A 59 2.92 8.32 21.90
N TYR A 60 1.98 9.11 21.39
CA TYR A 60 1.60 10.39 21.98
C TYR A 60 1.04 10.25 23.41
N ASN A 61 0.22 9.24 23.64
CA ASN A 61 -0.33 8.98 24.98
C ASN A 61 0.76 8.72 26.03
N ASP A 62 1.81 8.03 25.64
CA ASP A 62 2.94 7.71 26.52
C ASP A 62 3.93 8.88 26.68
N ASN A 63 4.25 9.56 25.57
CA ASN A 63 5.33 10.55 25.51
C ASN A 63 4.86 12.00 25.60
N ARG A 64 3.52 12.23 25.47
CA ARG A 64 2.89 13.56 25.44
C ARG A 64 3.40 14.46 24.30
N SER A 65 3.97 13.86 23.27
CA SER A 65 4.45 14.53 22.07
C SER A 65 4.39 13.55 20.89
N TYR A 66 4.15 14.07 19.71
CA TYR A 66 4.27 13.26 18.48
C TYR A 66 5.74 12.95 18.16
N PRO A 67 6.03 11.85 17.46
CA PRO A 67 7.38 11.54 17.00
C PRO A 67 8.01 12.71 16.24
N ALA A 68 9.30 12.99 16.52
CA ALA A 68 10.00 14.04 15.80
C ALA A 68 10.30 13.64 14.34
N THR A 69 10.38 14.62 13.45
CA THR A 69 10.71 14.39 12.02
C THR A 69 12.19 14.57 11.71
N GLY A 70 12.99 15.10 12.64
CA GLY A 70 14.37 15.45 12.37
C GLY A 70 14.49 16.53 11.28
N THR A 71 15.58 16.48 10.51
CA THR A 71 15.86 17.41 9.39
C THR A 71 15.58 16.81 8.02
N GLU A 72 15.15 15.55 7.96
CA GLU A 72 14.89 14.84 6.70
C GLU A 72 13.61 15.30 6.01
N THR A 73 13.61 15.28 4.68
CA THR A 73 12.51 15.79 3.87
C THR A 73 11.23 14.97 4.04
N THR A 74 11.35 13.67 4.29
CA THR A 74 10.21 12.76 4.44
C THR A 74 9.80 12.49 5.89
N GLY A 75 10.72 12.65 6.84
CA GLY A 75 10.49 12.36 8.27
C GLY A 75 10.16 10.91 8.61
N ILE A 76 9.90 10.06 7.61
CA ILE A 76 9.38 8.70 7.80
C ILE A 76 10.39 7.77 8.50
N GLU A 77 11.68 7.98 8.30
CA GLU A 77 12.74 7.23 8.99
C GLU A 77 12.72 7.46 10.50
N TYR A 78 12.48 8.70 10.92
CA TYR A 78 12.36 9.06 12.33
C TYR A 78 11.09 8.49 12.95
N LEU A 79 9.98 8.54 12.21
CA LEU A 79 8.72 7.92 12.60
C LEU A 79 8.93 6.42 12.84
N LYS A 80 9.53 5.71 11.89
CA LYS A 80 9.82 4.27 12.01
C LYS A 80 10.67 3.98 13.24
N LYS A 81 11.73 4.74 13.48
CA LYS A 81 12.62 4.56 14.65
C LYS A 81 11.88 4.80 15.97
N ALA A 82 10.95 5.75 16.01
CA ALA A 82 10.16 6.06 17.19
C ALA A 82 9.12 4.98 17.50
N LEU A 83 8.41 4.49 16.45
CA LEU A 83 7.33 3.51 16.61
C LEU A 83 7.84 2.06 16.73
N ALA A 84 8.94 1.73 16.06
CA ALA A 84 9.55 0.41 16.06
C ALA A 84 11.07 0.51 16.23
N PRO A 85 11.55 0.85 17.45
CA PRO A 85 12.97 0.97 17.74
C PRO A 85 13.70 -0.37 17.54
N SER A 86 14.98 -0.28 17.18
CA SER A 86 15.82 -1.47 17.01
C SER A 86 16.29 -2.06 18.35
N ASP A 87 16.23 -1.29 19.42
CA ASP A 87 16.53 -1.77 20.78
C ASP A 87 15.41 -2.72 21.24
N PRO A 88 15.72 -3.99 21.55
CA PRO A 88 14.73 -4.97 21.99
C PRO A 88 14.10 -4.67 23.36
N THR A 89 14.70 -3.79 24.14
CA THR A 89 14.19 -3.36 25.46
C THR A 89 13.25 -2.15 25.37
N ALA A 90 13.28 -1.43 24.26
CA ALA A 90 12.41 -0.28 24.03
C ALA A 90 10.99 -0.71 23.65
N LYS A 91 10.00 0.07 24.10
CA LYS A 91 8.60 -0.17 23.74
C LYS A 91 8.39 0.00 22.25
N ARG A 92 7.73 -0.98 21.65
CA ARG A 92 7.26 -0.94 20.26
C ARG A 92 5.77 -0.64 20.21
N TYR A 93 5.37 0.16 19.27
CA TYR A 93 3.97 0.57 19.06
C TYR A 93 3.37 -0.11 17.83
N ILE A 94 4.22 -0.60 16.91
CA ILE A 94 3.83 -1.29 15.69
C ILE A 94 4.91 -2.31 15.30
N GLU A 95 4.48 -3.39 14.66
CA GLU A 95 5.36 -4.35 13.98
C GLU A 95 5.15 -4.22 12.47
N PHE A 96 6.24 -4.13 11.72
CA PHE A 96 6.22 -4.03 10.27
C PHE A 96 6.54 -5.36 9.61
N ASN A 97 5.87 -5.66 8.51
CA ASN A 97 6.26 -6.72 7.60
C ASN A 97 7.53 -6.31 6.83
N ARG A 98 8.23 -7.30 6.27
CA ARG A 98 9.50 -7.04 5.58
C ARG A 98 9.32 -6.23 4.29
N ASP A 99 8.21 -6.40 3.60
CA ASP A 99 7.82 -5.73 2.36
C ASP A 99 7.33 -4.28 2.57
N GLU A 100 6.88 -3.96 3.79
CA GLU A 100 6.55 -2.59 4.18
C GLU A 100 7.77 -1.70 4.45
N LEU A 101 8.97 -2.27 4.43
CA LEU A 101 10.19 -1.56 4.82
C LEU A 101 11.27 -1.60 3.72
N LYS A 102 11.94 -0.47 3.52
CA LYS A 102 13.22 -0.38 2.80
C LYS A 102 14.25 0.36 3.67
N GLY A 103 15.08 -0.42 4.37
CA GLY A 103 15.96 0.10 5.41
C GLY A 103 15.15 0.61 6.62
N ASN A 104 15.24 1.90 6.88
CA ASN A 104 14.47 2.56 7.94
C ASN A 104 13.24 3.32 7.39
N ASN A 105 12.96 3.23 6.10
CA ASN A 105 11.81 3.90 5.51
C ASN A 105 10.63 2.94 5.40
N ILE A 106 9.42 3.46 5.62
CA ILE A 106 8.16 2.75 5.44
C ILE A 106 7.68 2.99 4.02
N LEU A 107 7.27 1.92 3.34
CA LEU A 107 6.78 1.94 1.97
C LEU A 107 5.26 1.84 1.94
N ASP A 108 4.68 2.40 0.88
CA ASP A 108 3.31 2.11 0.48
C ASP A 108 3.25 0.83 -0.38
N GLU A 109 2.04 0.42 -0.80
CA GLU A 109 1.81 -0.77 -1.62
C GLU A 109 2.38 -0.67 -3.06
N TRP A 110 2.79 0.51 -3.51
CA TRP A 110 3.48 0.72 -4.79
C TRP A 110 5.00 0.74 -4.64
N GLY A 111 5.52 0.70 -3.40
CA GLY A 111 6.95 0.74 -3.09
C GLY A 111 7.53 2.15 -2.98
N ASN A 112 6.68 3.18 -2.90
CA ASN A 112 7.10 4.56 -2.65
C ASN A 112 7.24 4.80 -1.16
N TYR A 113 8.09 5.75 -0.77
CA TYR A 113 8.24 6.13 0.63
C TYR A 113 7.02 6.94 1.10
N LEU A 114 6.46 6.55 2.24
CA LEU A 114 5.52 7.41 2.94
C LEU A 114 6.19 8.71 3.39
N VAL A 115 5.39 9.75 3.56
CA VAL A 115 5.85 11.04 4.07
C VAL A 115 5.20 11.30 5.43
N TYR A 116 6.03 11.67 6.41
CA TYR A 116 5.59 12.10 7.73
C TYR A 116 6.19 13.46 8.07
N ARG A 117 5.37 14.38 8.57
CA ARG A 117 5.78 15.72 9.00
C ARG A 117 5.18 16.06 10.36
N ASN A 118 6.01 16.56 11.25
CA ASN A 118 5.60 17.09 12.53
C ASN A 118 6.42 18.36 12.84
N PRO A 119 5.79 19.54 13.01
CA PRO A 119 4.35 19.77 12.94
C PRO A 119 3.79 19.59 11.50
N GLY A 120 2.53 19.20 11.42
CA GLY A 120 1.78 19.16 10.18
C GLY A 120 1.50 20.54 9.61
N THR A 121 1.39 20.64 8.28
CA THR A 121 1.07 21.88 7.57
C THR A 121 -0.28 21.82 6.87
N GLN A 122 -0.80 20.62 6.62
CA GLN A 122 -2.09 20.38 5.96
C GLN A 122 -3.21 20.16 6.97
N THR A 123 -2.91 19.55 8.11
CA THR A 123 -3.86 19.39 9.22
C THR A 123 -4.11 20.75 9.87
N SER A 124 -5.37 21.16 9.94
CA SER A 124 -5.79 22.44 10.54
C SER A 124 -5.59 22.52 12.06
N THR A 125 -5.27 21.42 12.72
CA THR A 125 -5.12 21.32 14.17
C THR A 125 -3.68 21.62 14.57
N THR A 126 -3.49 22.72 15.31
CA THR A 126 -2.18 23.09 15.86
C THR A 126 -1.61 21.96 16.70
N GLY A 127 -0.39 21.52 16.39
CA GLY A 127 0.29 20.43 17.09
C GLY A 127 -0.03 19.04 16.55
N SER A 128 -0.68 18.93 15.39
CA SER A 128 -0.92 17.70 14.65
C SER A 128 0.24 17.37 13.68
N TYR A 129 0.15 16.26 13.00
CA TYR A 129 1.12 15.79 12.02
C TYR A 129 0.46 15.52 10.66
N ASP A 130 1.24 15.56 9.59
CA ASP A 130 0.82 15.11 8.27
C ASP A 130 1.46 13.74 7.98
N LEU A 131 0.63 12.78 7.53
CA LEU A 131 1.07 11.46 7.09
C LEU A 131 0.38 11.14 5.76
N TYR A 132 1.15 10.84 4.72
CA TYR A 132 0.59 10.54 3.39
C TYR A 132 1.48 9.65 2.53
N SER A 133 0.87 9.02 1.54
CA SER A 133 1.49 8.37 0.38
C SER A 133 1.26 9.23 -0.85
N ALA A 134 2.26 9.31 -1.71
CA ALA A 134 2.18 9.96 -3.02
C ALA A 134 1.48 9.09 -4.09
N GLY A 135 0.80 8.03 -3.67
CA GLY A 135 0.00 7.19 -4.56
C GLY A 135 0.79 6.43 -5.63
N PRO A 136 0.09 5.91 -6.65
CA PRO A 136 0.69 5.08 -7.70
C PRO A 136 1.73 5.81 -8.55
N ASN A 137 1.63 7.12 -8.71
CA ASN A 137 2.59 7.90 -9.51
C ASN A 137 3.90 8.21 -8.74
N GLY A 138 3.92 8.03 -7.40
CA GLY A 138 5.08 8.23 -6.53
C GLY A 138 5.51 9.68 -6.38
N THR A 139 4.68 10.65 -6.76
CA THR A 139 4.98 12.09 -6.68
C THR A 139 3.79 12.85 -6.13
N SER A 140 4.04 13.78 -5.21
CA SER A 140 3.03 14.69 -4.71
C SER A 140 3.49 16.13 -4.89
N THR A 141 2.79 16.90 -5.71
CA THR A 141 3.09 18.31 -6.01
C THR A 141 2.44 19.26 -5.00
N THR A 142 1.40 18.81 -4.33
CA THR A 142 0.60 19.58 -3.38
C THR A 142 0.69 19.04 -1.94
N PHE A 143 1.78 18.32 -1.63
CA PHE A 143 2.08 17.82 -0.28
C PHE A 143 0.98 16.93 0.30
N GLY A 144 0.57 15.93 -0.46
CA GLY A 144 -0.43 14.95 -0.04
C GLY A 144 -1.86 15.30 -0.44
N ASN A 145 -2.07 16.27 -1.34
CA ASN A 145 -3.40 16.67 -1.83
C ASN A 145 -3.60 16.46 -3.34
N ASP A 146 -2.71 15.74 -4.01
CA ASP A 146 -2.94 15.35 -5.41
C ASP A 146 -4.06 14.29 -5.46
N ALA A 147 -4.69 14.12 -6.63
CA ALA A 147 -5.90 13.30 -6.74
C ALA A 147 -5.71 11.81 -6.44
N ASP A 148 -4.48 11.32 -6.54
CA ASP A 148 -4.08 9.94 -6.27
C ASP A 148 -3.31 9.78 -4.94
N ASP A 149 -3.08 10.88 -4.21
CA ASP A 149 -2.49 10.84 -2.87
C ASP A 149 -3.47 10.24 -1.85
N ILE A 150 -2.92 9.54 -0.86
CA ILE A 150 -3.68 8.99 0.26
C ILE A 150 -3.11 9.62 1.54
N ASN A 151 -3.95 10.31 2.30
CA ASN A 151 -3.52 11.11 3.44
C ASN A 151 -4.42 10.92 4.67
N ASN A 152 -3.95 11.40 5.83
CA ASN A 152 -4.66 11.26 7.11
C ASN A 152 -5.62 12.42 7.44
N TRP A 153 -5.84 13.37 6.54
CA TRP A 153 -6.70 14.53 6.82
C TRP A 153 -7.91 14.69 5.90
N SER A 154 -8.01 13.90 4.83
CA SER A 154 -9.12 13.97 3.86
C SER A 154 -10.09 12.77 3.94
N GLN A 155 -10.02 11.97 4.99
CA GLN A 155 -10.88 10.80 5.20
C GLN A 155 -12.24 11.17 5.77
#